data_bf5bce227e06ddb35999e96216ea0af1
#
_entry.id   bf5bce227e06ddb35999e96216ea0af1
#
_cell.length_a   1.000
_cell.length_b   1.000
_cell.length_c   1.000
_cell.angle_alpha   90.00
_cell.angle_beta   90.00
_cell.angle_gamma   90.00
#
_symmetry.space_group_name_H-M   'P 1'
#
loop_
_entity.id
_entity.type
_entity.pdbx_description
1 polymer ?
#
loop_
_entity_poly.entity_id
_entity_poly.type
_entity_poly.pdbx_seq_one_letter_code
_entity_poly.pdbx_strand_id
1 'polypeptide(L)'
;MEIALILILAFVAGIYFSARRRQTALHKTFSVLLIVVIVHLMFDAATIYTVNHLAQVPLVLNDVLHRLFVGTMALVLFFFYQYIAILVEEETGKKRTLDLPARIFLVISEVGAMILPFTYTETPDGNYSAGLYAYVSYVSVAVYLILCSWLLLANWKRMDNKKKFAIGMALIFEFTICFLQGLHHTWLISGMGITLMTLAFYLTLENPDALRAELTEQKMSMLYLKSQVNPHFLYNTLDTIRIQAELDGDKKVAKLLMRLVDFFRLSVKVDRSMVTLDDELELVEAYMELMCYRYPELFCDYDIDPDLGAVQGPKFILQ
;
A
#
# COMPACT_ATOMS: atom_id res chain seq x y z
N MET A 1 -8.13 -15.52 -26.41
CA MET A 1 -8.19 -14.36 -25.48
C MET A 1 -7.39 -14.69 -24.24
N GLU A 2 -7.68 -15.77 -23.54
CA GLU A 2 -7.07 -16.15 -22.24
C GLU A 2 -5.53 -16.22 -22.25
N ILE A 3 -4.91 -16.76 -23.29
CA ILE A 3 -3.44 -16.80 -23.41
C ILE A 3 -2.85 -15.38 -23.36
N ALA A 4 -3.48 -14.40 -24.01
CA ALA A 4 -3.00 -13.02 -23.98
C ALA A 4 -3.13 -12.41 -22.57
N LEU A 5 -4.20 -12.72 -21.84
CA LEU A 5 -4.40 -12.28 -20.45
C LEU A 5 -3.34 -12.89 -19.51
N ILE A 6 -3.05 -14.18 -19.67
CA ILE A 6 -1.99 -14.86 -18.92
C ILE A 6 -0.63 -14.19 -19.18
N LEU A 7 -0.29 -13.91 -20.44
CA LEU A 7 0.97 -13.25 -20.78
C LEU A 7 1.09 -11.85 -20.20
N ILE A 8 0.00 -11.05 -20.21
CA ILE A 8 -0.03 -9.72 -19.60
C ILE A 8 0.22 -9.82 -18.09
N LEU A 9 -0.49 -10.72 -17.39
CA LEU A 9 -0.30 -10.87 -15.94
C LEU A 9 1.03 -11.51 -15.58
N ALA A 10 1.57 -12.42 -16.39
CA ALA A 10 2.91 -12.96 -16.19
C ALA A 10 3.99 -11.87 -16.32
N PHE A 11 3.85 -10.96 -17.28
CA PHE A 11 4.71 -9.78 -17.41
C PHE A 11 4.61 -8.85 -16.19
N VAL A 12 3.38 -8.54 -15.77
CA VAL A 12 3.15 -7.75 -14.54
C VAL A 12 3.75 -8.43 -13.31
N ALA A 13 3.60 -9.74 -13.18
CA ALA A 13 4.19 -10.52 -12.10
C ALA A 13 5.72 -10.46 -12.13
N GLY A 14 6.34 -10.57 -13.31
CA GLY A 14 7.79 -10.40 -13.48
C GLY A 14 8.29 -9.05 -12.95
N ILE A 15 7.62 -7.96 -13.32
CA ILE A 15 7.94 -6.61 -12.81
C ILE A 15 7.66 -6.52 -11.30
N TYR A 16 6.52 -7.04 -10.86
CA TYR A 16 6.12 -6.99 -9.46
C TYR A 16 7.12 -7.69 -8.55
N PHE A 17 7.55 -8.91 -8.88
CA PHE A 17 8.48 -9.70 -8.07
C PHE A 17 9.95 -9.28 -8.22
N SER A 18 10.34 -8.59 -9.31
CA SER A 18 11.70 -8.04 -9.48
C SER A 18 11.97 -6.83 -8.58
N ALA A 19 10.94 -6.10 -8.16
CA ALA A 19 11.09 -4.91 -7.34
C ALA A 19 11.32 -5.28 -5.87
N ARG A 20 12.33 -4.67 -5.23
CA ARG A 20 12.52 -4.76 -3.77
C ARG A 20 11.36 -4.05 -3.07
N ARG A 21 10.56 -4.79 -2.30
CA ARG A 21 9.38 -4.29 -1.60
C ARG A 21 9.45 -4.56 -0.10
N ARG A 22 8.82 -3.69 0.66
CA ARG A 22 8.63 -3.90 2.10
C ARG A 22 7.59 -5.01 2.29
N GLN A 23 7.89 -6.00 3.13
CA GLN A 23 7.03 -7.17 3.40
C GLN A 23 5.85 -6.80 4.32
N THR A 24 4.91 -5.98 3.81
CA THR A 24 3.66 -5.67 4.52
C THR A 24 2.63 -6.78 4.31
N ALA A 25 1.58 -6.80 5.14
CA ALA A 25 0.46 -7.73 4.97
C ALA A 25 -0.23 -7.53 3.61
N LEU A 26 -0.38 -6.27 3.18
CA LEU A 26 -0.98 -5.90 1.90
C LEU A 26 -0.18 -6.47 0.71
N HIS A 27 1.14 -6.24 0.68
CA HIS A 27 2.00 -6.78 -0.39
C HIS A 27 2.02 -8.31 -0.43
N LYS A 28 2.02 -8.99 0.72
CA LYS A 28 1.92 -10.45 0.79
C LYS A 28 0.61 -10.95 0.18
N THR A 29 -0.50 -10.30 0.53
CA THR A 29 -1.82 -10.66 0.01
C THR A 29 -1.90 -10.44 -1.50
N PHE A 30 -1.37 -9.32 -2.01
CA PHE A 30 -1.33 -9.05 -3.44
C PHE A 30 -0.43 -10.05 -4.20
N SER A 31 0.70 -10.44 -3.62
CA SER A 31 1.57 -11.48 -4.19
C SER A 31 0.84 -12.80 -4.38
N VAL A 32 0.08 -13.23 -3.37
CA VAL A 32 -0.74 -14.46 -3.44
C VAL A 32 -1.87 -14.29 -4.45
N LEU A 33 -2.58 -13.16 -4.41
CA LEU A 33 -3.62 -12.84 -5.37
C LEU A 33 -3.13 -12.96 -6.81
N LEU A 34 -1.98 -12.35 -7.13
CA LEU A 34 -1.42 -12.35 -8.48
C LEU A 34 -1.10 -13.77 -8.97
N ILE A 35 -0.53 -14.62 -8.11
CA ILE A 35 -0.28 -16.03 -8.41
C ILE A 35 -1.59 -16.78 -8.65
N VAL A 36 -2.57 -16.62 -7.75
CA VAL A 36 -3.86 -17.32 -7.83
C VAL A 36 -4.62 -16.90 -9.09
N VAL A 37 -4.58 -15.61 -9.47
CA VAL A 37 -5.21 -15.13 -10.72
C VAL A 37 -4.57 -15.78 -11.95
N ILE A 38 -3.24 -15.87 -12.02
CA ILE A 38 -2.56 -16.52 -13.15
C ILE A 38 -2.96 -18.00 -13.22
N VAL A 39 -2.98 -18.69 -12.08
CA VAL A 39 -3.40 -20.11 -12.02
C VAL A 39 -4.87 -20.26 -12.43
N HIS A 40 -5.74 -19.36 -12.01
CA HIS A 40 -7.15 -19.35 -12.40
C HIS A 40 -7.31 -19.19 -13.93
N LEU A 41 -6.61 -18.23 -14.54
CA LEU A 41 -6.64 -18.05 -16.00
C LEU A 41 -6.11 -19.25 -16.78
N MET A 42 -5.17 -20.00 -16.21
CA MET A 42 -4.71 -21.26 -16.82
C MET A 42 -5.82 -22.32 -16.82
N PHE A 43 -6.58 -22.44 -15.72
CA PHE A 43 -7.74 -23.33 -15.67
C PHE A 43 -8.90 -22.83 -16.54
N ASP A 44 -9.11 -21.51 -16.61
CA ASP A 44 -10.12 -20.91 -17.51
C ASP A 44 -9.80 -21.26 -18.98
N ALA A 45 -8.59 -21.03 -19.44
CA ALA A 45 -8.16 -21.41 -20.78
C ALA A 45 -8.29 -22.93 -21.05
N ALA A 46 -7.95 -23.76 -20.07
CA ALA A 46 -8.07 -25.21 -20.18
C ALA A 46 -9.53 -25.64 -20.28
N THR A 47 -10.43 -25.08 -19.48
CA THR A 47 -11.86 -25.41 -19.48
C THR A 47 -12.54 -24.98 -20.77
N ILE A 48 -12.22 -23.79 -21.30
CA ILE A 48 -12.72 -23.33 -22.60
C ILE A 48 -12.31 -24.29 -23.72
N TYR A 49 -11.05 -24.76 -23.68
CA TYR A 49 -10.59 -25.73 -24.68
C TYR A 49 -11.30 -27.07 -24.53
N THR A 50 -11.35 -27.65 -23.33
CA THR A 50 -11.85 -29.01 -23.10
C THR A 50 -13.35 -29.12 -23.30
N VAL A 51 -14.15 -28.10 -22.96
CA VAL A 51 -15.60 -28.10 -23.17
C VAL A 51 -15.97 -28.07 -24.66
N ASN A 52 -15.13 -27.47 -25.50
CA ASN A 52 -15.33 -27.44 -26.95
C ASN A 52 -14.74 -28.67 -27.67
N HIS A 53 -14.05 -29.56 -26.95
CA HIS A 53 -13.46 -30.78 -27.49
C HIS A 53 -13.86 -32.02 -26.70
N LEU A 54 -15.13 -32.09 -26.26
CA LEU A 54 -15.66 -33.18 -25.41
C LEU A 54 -15.44 -34.59 -26.01
N ALA A 55 -15.47 -34.73 -27.33
CA ALA A 55 -15.22 -36.01 -28.00
C ALA A 55 -13.76 -36.49 -27.93
N GLN A 56 -12.80 -35.60 -27.67
CA GLN A 56 -11.37 -35.86 -27.66
C GLN A 56 -10.77 -35.89 -26.24
N VAL A 57 -11.46 -35.30 -25.26
CA VAL A 57 -10.97 -35.16 -23.87
C VAL A 57 -11.72 -36.14 -22.97
N PRO A 58 -11.01 -36.91 -22.09
CA PRO A 58 -11.64 -37.78 -21.13
C PRO A 58 -12.59 -36.97 -20.20
N LEU A 59 -13.82 -37.45 -19.99
CA LEU A 59 -14.82 -36.77 -19.14
C LEU A 59 -14.32 -36.49 -17.72
N VAL A 60 -13.54 -37.41 -17.14
CA VAL A 60 -12.94 -37.23 -15.81
C VAL A 60 -11.98 -36.06 -15.76
N LEU A 61 -11.13 -35.91 -16.79
CA LEU A 61 -10.20 -34.79 -16.86
C LEU A 61 -10.95 -33.46 -16.99
N ASN A 62 -11.98 -33.44 -17.83
CA ASN A 62 -12.81 -32.26 -18.01
C ASN A 62 -13.56 -31.90 -16.71
N ASP A 63 -14.12 -32.89 -15.97
CA ASP A 63 -14.73 -32.70 -14.66
C ASP A 63 -13.75 -32.04 -13.67
N VAL A 64 -12.56 -32.60 -13.53
CA VAL A 64 -11.52 -32.08 -12.62
C VAL A 64 -11.13 -30.64 -12.96
N LEU A 65 -10.89 -30.34 -14.23
CA LEU A 65 -10.51 -28.99 -14.67
C LEU A 65 -11.59 -27.95 -14.37
N HIS A 66 -12.87 -28.29 -14.60
CA HIS A 66 -13.97 -27.38 -14.32
C HIS A 66 -14.17 -27.14 -12.82
N ARG A 67 -13.98 -28.16 -11.96
CA ARG A 67 -14.02 -27.99 -10.51
C ARG A 67 -12.89 -27.12 -10.00
N LEU A 68 -11.67 -27.30 -10.53
CA LEU A 68 -10.52 -26.45 -10.21
C LEU A 68 -10.72 -25.01 -10.71
N PHE A 69 -11.34 -24.81 -11.86
CA PHE A 69 -11.72 -23.49 -12.35
C PHE A 69 -12.67 -22.76 -11.38
N VAL A 70 -13.77 -23.38 -10.92
CA VAL A 70 -14.69 -22.75 -9.97
C VAL A 70 -14.06 -22.53 -8.60
N GLY A 71 -13.26 -23.49 -8.10
CA GLY A 71 -12.53 -23.33 -6.85
C GLY A 71 -11.51 -22.18 -6.92
N THR A 72 -10.67 -22.13 -7.96
CA THR A 72 -9.72 -21.03 -8.12
C THR A 72 -10.41 -19.69 -8.29
N MET A 73 -11.59 -19.61 -8.92
CA MET A 73 -12.42 -18.40 -8.97
C MET A 73 -12.81 -17.91 -7.57
N ALA A 74 -13.30 -18.81 -6.71
CA ALA A 74 -13.67 -18.47 -5.34
C ALA A 74 -12.44 -17.98 -4.54
N LEU A 75 -11.28 -18.58 -4.74
CA LEU A 75 -10.00 -18.13 -4.14
C LEU A 75 -9.60 -16.73 -4.62
N VAL A 76 -9.69 -16.44 -5.92
CA VAL A 76 -9.41 -15.11 -6.47
C VAL A 76 -10.27 -14.06 -5.79
N LEU A 77 -11.58 -14.27 -5.74
CA LEU A 77 -12.53 -13.33 -5.13
C LEU A 77 -12.27 -13.13 -3.63
N PHE A 78 -11.94 -14.22 -2.92
CA PHE A 78 -11.56 -14.15 -1.52
C PHE A 78 -10.29 -13.31 -1.31
N PHE A 79 -9.24 -13.47 -2.15
CA PHE A 79 -8.01 -12.68 -2.01
C PHE A 79 -8.21 -11.21 -2.41
N PHE A 80 -9.10 -10.89 -3.36
CA PHE A 80 -9.53 -9.52 -3.59
C PHE A 80 -10.21 -8.91 -2.37
N TYR A 81 -11.15 -9.65 -1.77
CA TYR A 81 -11.77 -9.22 -0.52
C TYR A 81 -10.73 -9.01 0.59
N GLN A 82 -9.81 -9.97 0.79
CA GLN A 82 -8.74 -9.86 1.80
C GLN A 82 -7.86 -8.64 1.58
N TYR A 83 -7.49 -8.37 0.33
CA TYR A 83 -6.70 -7.19 -0.02
C TYR A 83 -7.42 -5.89 0.36
N ILE A 84 -8.69 -5.75 -0.02
CA ILE A 84 -9.51 -4.58 0.32
C ILE A 84 -9.71 -4.48 1.85
N ALA A 85 -9.94 -5.59 2.53
CA ALA A 85 -10.14 -5.61 3.99
C ALA A 85 -8.87 -5.17 4.75
N ILE A 86 -7.68 -5.61 4.32
CA ILE A 86 -6.41 -5.16 4.89
C ILE A 86 -6.19 -3.66 4.59
N LEU A 87 -6.44 -3.22 3.35
CA LEU A 87 -6.31 -1.82 2.96
C LEU A 87 -7.21 -0.91 3.81
N VAL A 88 -8.45 -1.32 4.05
CA VAL A 88 -9.40 -0.58 4.92
C VAL A 88 -8.93 -0.57 6.37
N GLU A 89 -8.39 -1.68 6.89
CA GLU A 89 -7.83 -1.75 8.24
C GLU A 89 -6.64 -0.81 8.41
N GLU A 90 -5.70 -0.79 7.45
CA GLU A 90 -4.53 0.10 7.47
C GLU A 90 -4.93 1.58 7.42
N GLU A 91 -5.95 1.94 6.64
CA GLU A 91 -6.43 3.32 6.50
C GLU A 91 -7.27 3.81 7.69
N THR A 92 -8.08 2.93 8.26
CA THR A 92 -9.11 3.35 9.24
C THR A 92 -8.81 2.95 10.67
N GLY A 93 -7.85 2.05 10.88
CA GLY A 93 -7.54 1.44 12.18
C GLY A 93 -8.62 0.48 12.70
N LYS A 94 -9.67 0.20 11.90
CA LYS A 94 -10.76 -0.71 12.32
C LYS A 94 -10.40 -2.16 12.04
N LYS A 95 -10.61 -3.03 13.04
CA LYS A 95 -10.44 -4.48 12.89
C LYS A 95 -11.40 -5.08 11.85
N ARG A 96 -10.94 -6.12 11.16
CA ARG A 96 -11.68 -6.88 10.15
C ARG A 96 -12.73 -7.79 10.77
N THR A 97 -13.94 -7.30 10.96
CA THR A 97 -15.04 -8.07 11.59
C THR A 97 -15.64 -9.15 10.69
N LEU A 98 -15.57 -8.95 9.36
CA LEU A 98 -16.13 -9.88 8.37
C LEU A 98 -15.14 -10.93 7.86
N ASP A 99 -13.92 -11.00 8.41
CA ASP A 99 -12.89 -11.91 7.94
C ASP A 99 -13.27 -13.39 8.19
N LEU A 100 -13.79 -13.71 9.38
CA LEU A 100 -14.22 -15.07 9.69
C LEU A 100 -15.42 -15.52 8.83
N PRO A 101 -16.52 -14.75 8.69
CA PRO A 101 -17.59 -15.09 7.76
C PRO A 101 -17.12 -15.30 6.32
N ALA A 102 -16.22 -14.45 5.82
CA ALA A 102 -15.68 -14.58 4.46
C ALA A 102 -14.87 -15.88 4.27
N ARG A 103 -14.09 -16.28 5.27
CA ARG A 103 -13.34 -17.57 5.25
C ARG A 103 -14.28 -18.77 5.31
N ILE A 104 -15.30 -18.73 6.18
CA ILE A 104 -16.30 -19.81 6.25
C ILE A 104 -17.02 -19.95 4.90
N PHE A 105 -17.40 -18.83 4.29
CA PHE A 105 -18.05 -18.83 2.99
C PHE A 105 -17.12 -19.40 1.89
N LEU A 106 -15.82 -19.09 1.91
CA LEU A 106 -14.85 -19.70 1.00
C LEU A 106 -14.85 -21.22 1.12
N VAL A 107 -14.77 -21.76 2.34
CA VAL A 107 -14.78 -23.22 2.57
C VAL A 107 -16.07 -23.84 2.04
N ILE A 108 -17.21 -23.20 2.25
CA ILE A 108 -18.52 -23.67 1.73
C ILE A 108 -18.49 -23.67 0.19
N SER A 109 -17.96 -22.64 -0.44
CA SER A 109 -17.84 -22.54 -1.90
C SER A 109 -16.95 -23.61 -2.47
N GLU A 110 -15.80 -23.88 -1.85
CA GLU A 110 -14.85 -24.93 -2.26
C GLU A 110 -15.50 -26.33 -2.17
N VAL A 111 -16.16 -26.61 -1.07
CA VAL A 111 -16.90 -27.87 -0.88
C VAL A 111 -18.02 -28.00 -1.92
N GLY A 112 -18.76 -26.92 -2.17
CA GLY A 112 -19.80 -26.89 -3.20
C GLY A 112 -19.25 -27.16 -4.60
N ALA A 113 -18.14 -26.53 -4.97
CA ALA A 113 -17.47 -26.75 -6.26
C ALA A 113 -17.02 -28.22 -6.46
N MET A 114 -16.62 -28.89 -5.36
CA MET A 114 -16.15 -30.28 -5.41
C MET A 114 -17.27 -31.32 -5.45
N ILE A 115 -18.43 -31.07 -4.79
CA ILE A 115 -19.48 -32.09 -4.57
C ILE A 115 -20.64 -31.93 -5.53
N LEU A 116 -21.01 -30.69 -5.92
CA LEU A 116 -22.22 -30.46 -6.69
C LEU A 116 -22.10 -31.02 -8.10
N PRO A 117 -23.20 -31.57 -8.65
CA PRO A 117 -23.24 -32.09 -10.00
C PRO A 117 -23.16 -30.97 -11.04
N PHE A 118 -22.50 -31.23 -12.14
CA PHE A 118 -22.48 -30.36 -13.28
C PHE A 118 -22.85 -31.09 -14.57
N THR A 119 -23.27 -30.34 -15.55
CA THR A 119 -23.68 -30.82 -16.86
C THR A 119 -23.07 -29.95 -17.95
N TYR A 120 -23.03 -30.45 -19.18
CA TYR A 120 -22.63 -29.66 -20.34
C TYR A 120 -23.86 -29.22 -21.11
N THR A 121 -23.84 -28.00 -21.61
CA THR A 121 -24.83 -27.47 -22.54
C THR A 121 -24.15 -27.17 -23.86
N GLU A 122 -24.64 -27.78 -24.91
CA GLU A 122 -24.15 -27.56 -26.28
C GLU A 122 -25.03 -26.53 -26.95
N THR A 123 -24.40 -25.50 -27.55
CA THR A 123 -25.12 -24.47 -28.31
C THR A 123 -24.38 -24.20 -29.62
N PRO A 124 -25.06 -23.62 -30.65
CA PRO A 124 -24.44 -23.27 -31.89
C PRO A 124 -23.25 -22.30 -31.76
N ASP A 125 -23.28 -21.48 -30.73
CA ASP A 125 -22.26 -20.43 -30.47
C ASP A 125 -21.10 -20.93 -29.57
N GLY A 126 -21.14 -22.18 -29.11
CA GLY A 126 -20.12 -22.81 -28.25
C GLY A 126 -20.72 -23.59 -27.10
N ASN A 127 -19.93 -24.47 -26.51
CA ASN A 127 -20.33 -25.29 -25.38
C ASN A 127 -19.94 -24.61 -24.07
N TYR A 128 -20.73 -24.80 -23.04
CA TYR A 128 -20.42 -24.33 -21.68
C TYR A 128 -20.89 -25.34 -20.61
N SER A 129 -20.22 -25.24 -19.45
CA SER A 129 -20.62 -26.06 -18.31
C SER A 129 -21.78 -25.39 -17.56
N ALA A 130 -22.74 -26.22 -17.15
CA ALA A 130 -23.96 -25.82 -16.47
C ALA A 130 -24.26 -26.73 -15.26
N GLY A 131 -25.35 -26.49 -14.58
CA GLY A 131 -25.79 -27.29 -13.43
C GLY A 131 -25.56 -26.57 -12.10
N LEU A 132 -25.84 -27.27 -11.01
CA LEU A 132 -25.75 -26.68 -9.66
C LEU A 132 -24.37 -26.17 -9.29
N TYR A 133 -23.31 -26.81 -9.78
CA TYR A 133 -21.94 -26.39 -9.54
C TYR A 133 -21.66 -24.98 -10.10
N ALA A 134 -22.23 -24.61 -11.25
CA ALA A 134 -22.03 -23.31 -11.87
C ALA A 134 -22.61 -22.16 -10.99
N TYR A 135 -23.68 -22.45 -10.25
CA TYR A 135 -24.24 -21.48 -9.31
C TYR A 135 -23.28 -21.15 -8.16
N VAL A 136 -22.34 -22.03 -7.82
CA VAL A 136 -21.32 -21.73 -6.82
C VAL A 136 -20.47 -20.53 -7.26
N SER A 137 -20.09 -20.44 -8.52
CA SER A 137 -19.33 -19.30 -9.03
C SER A 137 -20.15 -18.01 -8.98
N TYR A 138 -21.39 -18.01 -9.46
CA TYR A 138 -22.27 -16.84 -9.44
C TYR A 138 -22.56 -16.34 -8.02
N VAL A 139 -22.83 -17.26 -7.08
CA VAL A 139 -23.07 -16.92 -5.67
C VAL A 139 -21.78 -16.39 -5.03
N SER A 140 -20.64 -16.99 -5.33
CA SER A 140 -19.34 -16.50 -4.81
C SER A 140 -19.03 -15.10 -5.29
N VAL A 141 -19.20 -14.82 -6.59
CA VAL A 141 -19.06 -13.47 -7.14
C VAL A 141 -19.98 -12.48 -6.43
N ALA A 142 -21.28 -12.80 -6.33
CA ALA A 142 -22.25 -11.92 -5.70
C ALA A 142 -21.91 -11.61 -4.24
N VAL A 143 -21.57 -12.63 -3.44
CA VAL A 143 -21.23 -12.46 -2.03
C VAL A 143 -19.99 -11.61 -1.85
N TYR A 144 -18.88 -11.90 -2.56
CA TYR A 144 -17.67 -11.12 -2.42
C TYR A 144 -17.79 -9.70 -2.98
N LEU A 145 -18.53 -9.47 -4.06
CA LEU A 145 -18.86 -8.12 -4.54
C LEU A 145 -19.64 -7.32 -3.49
N ILE A 146 -20.63 -7.95 -2.85
CA ILE A 146 -21.41 -7.31 -1.77
C ILE A 146 -20.48 -6.98 -0.59
N LEU A 147 -19.64 -7.93 -0.16
CA LEU A 147 -18.70 -7.71 0.95
C LEU A 147 -17.70 -6.58 0.65
N CYS A 148 -17.11 -6.55 -0.54
CA CYS A 148 -16.20 -5.49 -0.98
C CYS A 148 -16.89 -4.13 -1.07
N SER A 149 -18.10 -4.09 -1.64
CA SER A 149 -18.91 -2.87 -1.74
C SER A 149 -19.29 -2.34 -0.36
N TRP A 150 -19.68 -3.23 0.56
CA TRP A 150 -19.97 -2.88 1.94
C TRP A 150 -18.75 -2.29 2.65
N LEU A 151 -17.57 -2.91 2.52
CA LEU A 151 -16.34 -2.39 3.11
C LEU A 151 -16.02 -0.98 2.59
N LEU A 152 -16.15 -0.75 1.28
CA LEU A 152 -15.92 0.54 0.66
C LEU A 152 -16.91 1.59 1.16
N LEU A 153 -18.21 1.30 1.12
CA LEU A 153 -19.27 2.24 1.50
C LEU A 153 -19.27 2.56 3.00
N ALA A 154 -19.09 1.54 3.87
CA ALA A 154 -19.06 1.72 5.32
C ALA A 154 -17.86 2.56 5.80
N ASN A 155 -16.79 2.65 5.01
CA ASN A 155 -15.57 3.38 5.34
C ASN A 155 -15.29 4.57 4.39
N TRP A 156 -16.24 4.92 3.51
CA TRP A 156 -16.09 5.92 2.45
C TRP A 156 -15.50 7.26 2.92
N LYS A 157 -15.93 7.77 4.07
CA LYS A 157 -15.47 9.06 4.60
C LYS A 157 -14.06 9.05 5.17
N ARG A 158 -13.50 7.86 5.46
CA ARG A 158 -12.21 7.69 6.16
C ARG A 158 -11.07 7.26 5.25
N MET A 159 -11.38 6.80 4.05
CA MET A 159 -10.39 6.32 3.08
C MET A 159 -9.88 7.44 2.18
N ASP A 160 -8.66 7.31 1.72
CA ASP A 160 -8.07 8.17 0.70
C ASP A 160 -8.84 8.13 -0.63
N ASN A 161 -8.92 9.28 -1.33
CA ASN A 161 -9.70 9.41 -2.56
C ASN A 161 -9.17 8.54 -3.71
N LYS A 162 -7.84 8.38 -3.84
CA LYS A 162 -7.22 7.53 -4.87
C LYS A 162 -7.60 6.06 -4.65
N LYS A 163 -7.54 5.58 -3.40
CA LYS A 163 -7.87 4.21 -3.02
C LYS A 163 -9.36 3.91 -3.20
N LYS A 164 -10.24 4.83 -2.80
CA LYS A 164 -11.69 4.73 -3.07
C LYS A 164 -11.98 4.60 -4.55
N PHE A 165 -11.35 5.43 -5.37
CA PHE A 165 -11.53 5.42 -6.81
C PHE A 165 -11.06 4.09 -7.41
N ALA A 166 -9.87 3.61 -7.03
CA ALA A 166 -9.34 2.33 -7.51
C ALA A 166 -10.26 1.14 -7.20
N ILE A 167 -10.71 1.02 -5.94
CA ILE A 167 -11.63 -0.05 -5.53
C ILE A 167 -12.98 0.12 -6.22
N GLY A 168 -13.52 1.33 -6.25
CA GLY A 168 -14.82 1.60 -6.88
C GLY A 168 -14.83 1.26 -8.37
N MET A 169 -13.80 1.66 -9.11
CA MET A 169 -13.66 1.32 -10.53
C MET A 169 -13.52 -0.19 -10.76
N ALA A 170 -12.72 -0.88 -9.93
CA ALA A 170 -12.58 -2.34 -10.01
C ALA A 170 -13.92 -3.06 -9.79
N LEU A 171 -14.69 -2.64 -8.78
CA LEU A 171 -16.02 -3.21 -8.51
C LEU A 171 -17.02 -2.93 -9.65
N ILE A 172 -16.99 -1.73 -10.24
CA ILE A 172 -17.84 -1.37 -11.39
C ILE A 172 -17.48 -2.25 -12.60
N PHE A 173 -16.19 -2.43 -12.89
CA PHE A 173 -15.75 -3.30 -13.98
C PHE A 173 -16.23 -4.74 -13.79
N GLU A 174 -15.99 -5.30 -12.60
CA GLU A 174 -16.40 -6.68 -12.31
C GLU A 174 -17.91 -6.84 -12.37
N PHE A 175 -18.67 -5.92 -11.80
CA PHE A 175 -20.13 -5.93 -11.89
C PHE A 175 -20.62 -5.87 -13.35
N THR A 176 -20.01 -5.00 -14.17
CA THR A 176 -20.38 -4.86 -15.58
C THR A 176 -20.11 -6.15 -16.36
N ILE A 177 -18.96 -6.78 -16.13
CA ILE A 177 -18.59 -8.04 -16.78
C ILE A 177 -19.50 -9.17 -16.35
N CYS A 178 -19.79 -9.32 -15.06
CA CYS A 178 -20.73 -10.31 -14.55
C CYS A 178 -22.15 -10.10 -15.11
N PHE A 179 -22.58 -8.85 -15.22
CA PHE A 179 -23.88 -8.52 -15.83
C PHE A 179 -23.93 -8.90 -17.30
N LEU A 180 -22.91 -8.56 -18.08
CA LEU A 180 -22.82 -8.91 -19.51
C LEU A 180 -22.76 -10.41 -19.72
N GLN A 181 -21.97 -11.14 -18.90
CA GLN A 181 -21.90 -12.59 -18.95
C GLN A 181 -23.21 -13.26 -18.54
N GLY A 182 -23.96 -12.67 -17.60
CA GLY A 182 -25.30 -13.11 -17.23
C GLY A 182 -26.33 -12.96 -18.35
N LEU A 183 -26.20 -11.94 -19.21
CA LEU A 183 -27.03 -11.75 -20.41
C LEU A 183 -26.62 -12.70 -21.56
N HIS A 184 -25.32 -12.94 -21.69
CA HIS A 184 -24.73 -13.73 -22.78
C HIS A 184 -23.87 -14.84 -22.20
N HIS A 185 -24.48 -15.96 -21.82
CA HIS A 185 -23.80 -17.09 -21.14
C HIS A 185 -22.66 -17.72 -21.98
N THR A 186 -22.68 -17.56 -23.29
CA THR A 186 -21.62 -18.01 -24.20
C THR A 186 -20.39 -17.09 -24.22
N TRP A 187 -20.52 -15.87 -23.68
CA TRP A 187 -19.38 -14.95 -23.57
C TRP A 187 -18.56 -15.27 -22.32
N LEU A 188 -17.51 -16.03 -22.50
CA LEU A 188 -16.61 -16.41 -21.41
C LEU A 188 -15.61 -15.25 -21.17
N ILE A 189 -16.08 -14.15 -20.57
CA ILE A 189 -15.30 -12.89 -20.37
C ILE A 189 -14.87 -12.67 -18.91
N SER A 190 -15.16 -13.61 -18.01
CA SER A 190 -14.78 -13.52 -16.60
C SER A 190 -13.27 -13.33 -16.39
N GLY A 191 -12.43 -14.04 -17.14
CA GLY A 191 -10.98 -13.90 -17.09
C GLY A 191 -10.51 -12.48 -17.44
N MET A 192 -11.20 -11.80 -18.37
CA MET A 192 -10.92 -10.39 -18.70
C MET A 192 -11.23 -9.46 -17.51
N GLY A 193 -12.37 -9.68 -16.81
CA GLY A 193 -12.73 -8.90 -15.64
C GLY A 193 -11.72 -8.98 -14.52
N ILE A 194 -11.40 -10.19 -14.14
CA ILE A 194 -10.41 -10.47 -13.09
C ILE A 194 -9.03 -9.87 -13.46
N THR A 195 -8.62 -9.98 -14.74
CA THR A 195 -7.35 -9.41 -15.22
C THR A 195 -7.36 -7.90 -15.13
N LEU A 196 -8.42 -7.23 -15.60
CA LEU A 196 -8.56 -5.77 -15.53
C LEU A 196 -8.58 -5.27 -14.10
N MET A 197 -9.28 -5.97 -13.19
CA MET A 197 -9.32 -5.63 -11.77
C MET A 197 -7.94 -5.78 -11.12
N THR A 198 -7.21 -6.87 -11.41
CA THR A 198 -5.85 -7.09 -10.92
C THR A 198 -4.89 -6.02 -11.43
N LEU A 199 -4.99 -5.67 -12.72
CA LEU A 199 -4.17 -4.63 -13.34
C LEU A 199 -4.48 -3.24 -12.75
N ALA A 200 -5.76 -2.93 -12.53
CA ALA A 200 -6.15 -1.68 -11.88
C ALA A 200 -5.56 -1.56 -10.47
N PHE A 201 -5.60 -2.64 -9.67
CA PHE A 201 -4.97 -2.66 -8.34
C PHE A 201 -3.45 -2.52 -8.43
N TYR A 202 -2.81 -3.21 -9.36
CA TYR A 202 -1.36 -3.06 -9.58
C TYR A 202 -0.98 -1.63 -9.90
N LEU A 203 -1.63 -1.01 -10.90
CA LEU A 203 -1.27 0.32 -11.39
C LEU A 203 -1.59 1.43 -10.37
N THR A 204 -2.65 1.29 -9.59
CA THR A 204 -3.12 2.35 -8.69
C THR A 204 -2.63 2.22 -7.26
N LEU A 205 -2.47 0.99 -6.77
CA LEU A 205 -2.18 0.72 -5.35
C LEU A 205 -0.80 0.12 -5.12
N GLU A 206 -0.30 -0.68 -6.07
CA GLU A 206 0.93 -1.45 -5.90
C GLU A 206 2.09 -0.94 -6.77
N ASN A 207 1.88 0.04 -7.63
CA ASN A 207 2.93 0.54 -8.53
C ASN A 207 4.06 1.25 -7.73
N PRO A 208 5.29 0.69 -7.73
CA PRO A 208 6.40 1.24 -6.96
C PRO A 208 6.86 2.61 -7.46
N ASP A 209 6.69 2.90 -8.74
CA ASP A 209 7.16 4.16 -9.31
C ASP A 209 6.27 5.34 -8.92
N ALA A 210 4.95 5.13 -8.81
CA ALA A 210 4.03 6.13 -8.27
C ALA A 210 4.35 6.43 -6.80
N LEU A 211 4.63 5.40 -5.99
CA LEU A 211 5.00 5.57 -4.58
C LEU A 211 6.35 6.28 -4.43
N ARG A 212 7.33 5.96 -5.28
CA ARG A 212 8.64 6.64 -5.30
C ARG A 212 8.51 8.11 -5.70
N ALA A 213 7.70 8.41 -6.71
CA ALA A 213 7.43 9.79 -7.13
C ALA A 213 6.81 10.61 -5.99
N GLU A 214 5.82 10.06 -5.28
CA GLU A 214 5.19 10.72 -4.13
C GLU A 214 6.19 10.95 -2.98
N LEU A 215 7.02 9.96 -2.64
CA LEU A 215 8.07 10.11 -1.63
C LEU A 215 9.13 11.15 -2.04
N THR A 216 9.45 11.25 -3.32
CA THR A 216 10.41 12.24 -3.84
C THR A 216 9.81 13.64 -3.77
N GLU A 217 8.54 13.81 -4.13
CA GLU A 217 7.82 15.08 -4.02
C GLU A 217 7.74 15.57 -2.56
N GLN A 218 7.42 14.67 -1.62
CA GLN A 218 7.41 15.00 -0.18
C GLN A 218 8.81 15.43 0.30
N LYS A 219 9.87 14.73 -0.09
CA LYS A 219 11.25 15.11 0.24
C LYS A 219 11.63 16.47 -0.36
N MET A 220 11.27 16.72 -1.62
CA MET A 220 11.53 18.01 -2.27
C MET A 220 10.77 19.15 -1.59
N SER A 221 9.50 18.94 -1.23
CA SER A 221 8.71 19.91 -0.48
C SER A 221 9.31 20.21 0.89
N MET A 222 9.80 19.20 1.61
CA MET A 222 10.47 19.37 2.89
C MET A 222 11.80 20.13 2.75
N LEU A 223 12.59 19.84 1.71
CA LEU A 223 13.82 20.57 1.40
C LEU A 223 13.52 22.02 1.03
N TYR A 224 12.47 22.28 0.25
CA TYR A 224 12.03 23.61 -0.11
C TYR A 224 11.61 24.43 1.12
N LEU A 225 10.83 23.85 2.03
CA LEU A 225 10.45 24.49 3.30
C LEU A 225 11.68 24.82 4.18
N LYS A 226 12.64 23.89 4.26
CA LYS A 226 13.93 24.14 4.95
C LYS A 226 14.73 25.26 4.30
N SER A 227 14.68 25.39 2.98
CA SER A 227 15.44 26.43 2.25
C SER A 227 14.84 27.84 2.39
N GLN A 228 13.56 27.96 2.76
CA GLN A 228 12.92 29.27 2.97
C GLN A 228 13.53 30.03 4.16
N VAL A 229 14.08 29.33 5.14
CA VAL A 229 14.92 29.94 6.17
C VAL A 229 16.34 29.92 5.65
N ASN A 230 16.81 31.03 5.07
CA ASN A 230 18.19 31.16 4.65
C ASN A 230 19.10 31.33 5.91
N PRO A 231 19.80 30.26 6.35
CA PRO A 231 20.57 30.34 7.61
C PRO A 231 21.69 31.40 7.52
N HIS A 232 22.27 31.55 6.35
CA HIS A 232 23.31 32.51 6.13
C HIS A 232 22.85 33.97 6.27
N PHE A 233 21.64 34.27 5.75
CA PHE A 233 21.03 35.60 5.96
C PHE A 233 20.73 35.84 7.44
N LEU A 234 20.23 34.83 8.14
CA LEU A 234 19.91 34.94 9.57
C LEU A 234 21.18 35.21 10.37
N TYR A 235 22.28 34.47 10.15
CA TYR A 235 23.54 34.67 10.85
C TYR A 235 24.14 36.06 10.58
N ASN A 236 24.17 36.45 9.31
CA ASN A 236 24.73 37.76 8.95
C ASN A 236 23.93 38.92 9.56
N THR A 237 22.60 38.80 9.60
CA THR A 237 21.75 39.82 10.21
C THR A 237 21.98 39.90 11.71
N LEU A 238 22.00 38.77 12.42
CA LEU A 238 22.25 38.72 13.86
C LEU A 238 23.67 39.24 14.21
N ASP A 239 24.66 38.86 13.40
CA ASP A 239 26.05 39.33 13.60
C ASP A 239 26.21 40.84 13.36
N THR A 240 25.46 41.39 12.39
CA THR A 240 25.39 42.85 12.18
C THR A 240 24.81 43.58 13.40
N ILE A 241 23.71 43.03 13.96
CA ILE A 241 23.07 43.61 15.17
C ILE A 241 24.01 43.48 16.39
N ARG A 242 24.77 42.36 16.51
CA ARG A 242 25.79 42.17 17.55
C ARG A 242 26.87 43.24 17.49
N ILE A 243 27.43 43.49 16.30
CA ILE A 243 28.48 44.51 16.09
C ILE A 243 27.93 45.90 16.47
N GLN A 244 26.70 46.21 16.07
CA GLN A 244 26.08 47.47 16.46
C GLN A 244 25.91 47.61 17.98
N ALA A 245 25.47 46.56 18.68
CA ALA A 245 25.36 46.55 20.14
C ALA A 245 26.74 46.74 20.82
N GLU A 246 27.82 46.19 20.27
CA GLU A 246 29.18 46.42 20.76
C GLU A 246 29.60 47.87 20.59
N LEU A 247 29.31 48.49 19.43
CA LEU A 247 29.64 49.90 19.15
C LEU A 247 28.86 50.86 20.07
N ASP A 248 27.61 50.51 20.39
CA ASP A 248 26.75 51.26 21.31
C ASP A 248 27.10 51.04 22.79
N GLY A 249 28.08 50.14 23.08
CA GLY A 249 28.57 49.83 24.42
C GLY A 249 27.72 48.85 25.20
N ASP A 250 26.67 48.30 24.61
CA ASP A 250 25.80 47.31 25.26
C ASP A 250 26.39 45.88 25.14
N LYS A 251 27.39 45.63 25.99
CA LYS A 251 28.10 44.36 26.08
C LYS A 251 27.17 43.18 26.43
N LYS A 252 26.04 43.44 27.12
CA LYS A 252 25.10 42.36 27.48
C LYS A 252 24.32 41.87 26.28
N VAL A 253 23.79 42.78 25.45
CA VAL A 253 23.08 42.46 24.24
C VAL A 253 24.01 41.81 23.22
N ALA A 254 25.23 42.34 23.07
CA ALA A 254 26.22 41.74 22.16
C ALA A 254 26.56 40.30 22.54
N LYS A 255 26.76 39.99 23.82
CA LYS A 255 27.02 38.63 24.31
C LYS A 255 25.84 37.71 24.06
N LEU A 256 24.59 38.15 24.27
CA LEU A 256 23.40 37.38 24.03
C LEU A 256 23.23 37.04 22.55
N LEU A 257 23.44 38.01 21.66
CA LEU A 257 23.39 37.82 20.23
C LEU A 257 24.43 36.82 19.74
N MET A 258 25.66 36.89 20.31
CA MET A 258 26.71 35.91 19.99
C MET A 258 26.26 34.48 20.33
N ARG A 259 25.68 34.27 21.53
CA ARG A 259 25.17 32.96 21.92
C ARG A 259 24.00 32.46 21.04
N LEU A 260 23.14 33.39 20.61
CA LEU A 260 22.04 33.07 19.68
C LEU A 260 22.59 32.66 18.30
N VAL A 261 23.61 33.33 17.80
CA VAL A 261 24.26 32.95 16.54
C VAL A 261 24.92 31.57 16.67
N ASP A 262 25.63 31.30 17.78
CA ASP A 262 26.23 29.98 18.03
C ASP A 262 25.19 28.86 18.10
N PHE A 263 24.11 29.08 18.83
CA PHE A 263 22.97 28.13 18.88
C PHE A 263 22.42 27.83 17.49
N PHE A 264 22.11 28.85 16.68
CA PHE A 264 21.61 28.63 15.32
C PHE A 264 22.66 27.94 14.42
N ARG A 265 23.94 28.29 14.56
CA ARG A 265 25.04 27.66 13.79
C ARG A 265 25.14 26.16 14.11
N LEU A 266 25.08 25.79 15.37
CA LEU A 266 25.09 24.40 15.83
C LEU A 266 23.82 23.65 15.38
N SER A 267 22.63 24.27 15.49
CA SER A 267 21.37 23.64 15.09
C SER A 267 21.26 23.37 13.59
N VAL A 268 21.89 24.20 12.73
CA VAL A 268 21.81 24.07 11.26
C VAL A 268 23.01 23.33 10.65
N LYS A 269 24.19 23.39 11.30
CA LYS A 269 25.50 22.94 10.76
C LYS A 269 25.56 21.46 10.38
N VAL A 270 24.63 20.61 10.84
CA VAL A 270 24.76 19.17 10.66
C VAL A 270 23.61 18.59 9.80
N ASP A 271 23.92 18.32 8.55
CA ASP A 271 23.04 17.55 7.62
C ASP A 271 23.12 16.02 7.90
N ARG A 272 23.62 15.63 9.09
CA ARG A 272 23.76 14.24 9.53
C ARG A 272 22.63 13.88 10.46
N SER A 273 22.08 12.69 10.26
CA SER A 273 21.03 12.13 11.14
C SER A 273 21.56 11.60 12.47
N MET A 274 22.88 11.37 12.54
CA MET A 274 23.62 10.90 13.73
C MET A 274 24.72 11.89 14.06
N VAL A 275 24.83 12.25 15.32
CA VAL A 275 25.81 13.18 15.88
C VAL A 275 26.45 12.58 17.13
N THR A 276 27.59 13.10 17.56
CA THR A 276 28.21 12.68 18.83
C THR A 276 27.49 13.27 20.02
N LEU A 277 27.64 12.67 21.19
CA LEU A 277 27.08 13.20 22.44
C LEU A 277 27.68 14.60 22.72
N ASP A 278 28.98 14.80 22.45
CA ASP A 278 29.60 16.11 22.59
C ASP A 278 28.93 17.19 21.72
N ASP A 279 28.60 16.88 20.46
CA ASP A 279 27.89 17.83 19.58
C ASP A 279 26.47 18.17 20.13
N GLU A 280 25.77 17.20 20.72
CA GLU A 280 24.45 17.41 21.34
C GLU A 280 24.55 18.25 22.61
N LEU A 281 25.57 18.00 23.43
CA LEU A 281 25.83 18.75 24.64
C LEU A 281 26.17 20.20 24.36
N GLU A 282 27.04 20.46 23.37
CA GLU A 282 27.38 21.82 22.92
C GLU A 282 26.13 22.61 22.51
N LEU A 283 25.19 21.95 21.83
CA LEU A 283 23.93 22.55 21.45
C LEU A 283 23.01 22.82 22.65
N VAL A 284 22.92 21.89 23.61
CA VAL A 284 22.14 22.04 24.85
C VAL A 284 22.71 23.15 25.72
N GLU A 285 24.03 23.20 25.86
CA GLU A 285 24.70 24.28 26.60
C GLU A 285 24.41 25.66 26.01
N ALA A 286 24.54 25.82 24.68
CA ALA A 286 24.19 27.06 24.00
C ALA A 286 22.74 27.48 24.22
N TYR A 287 21.80 26.50 24.19
CA TYR A 287 20.38 26.72 24.48
C TYR A 287 20.16 27.15 25.94
N MET A 288 20.79 26.44 26.89
CA MET A 288 20.62 26.70 28.31
C MET A 288 21.19 28.06 28.71
N GLU A 289 22.31 28.51 28.13
CA GLU A 289 22.83 29.86 28.36
C GLU A 289 21.83 30.95 27.94
N LEU A 290 21.11 30.77 26.81
CA LEU A 290 20.04 31.66 26.38
C LEU A 290 18.84 31.63 27.35
N MET A 291 18.47 30.42 27.84
CA MET A 291 17.38 30.26 28.80
C MET A 291 17.69 30.87 30.18
N CYS A 292 18.93 30.71 30.69
CA CYS A 292 19.37 31.32 31.95
C CYS A 292 19.34 32.87 31.89
N TYR A 293 19.61 33.43 30.69
CA TYR A 293 19.47 34.87 30.51
C TYR A 293 18.01 35.33 30.58
N ARG A 294 17.09 34.56 30.00
CA ARG A 294 15.65 34.86 30.04
C ARG A 294 15.01 34.59 31.41
N TYR A 295 15.52 33.57 32.08
CA TYR A 295 15.03 33.12 33.38
C TYR A 295 16.20 33.07 34.38
N PRO A 296 16.51 34.14 35.10
CA PRO A 296 17.68 34.23 35.98
C PRO A 296 17.70 33.22 37.13
N GLU A 297 16.56 32.63 37.46
CA GLU A 297 16.43 31.59 38.50
C GLU A 297 16.72 30.18 37.98
N LEU A 298 16.89 30.02 36.66
CA LEU A 298 17.17 28.74 36.06
C LEU A 298 18.64 28.33 36.31
N PHE A 299 18.82 27.18 36.90
CA PHE A 299 20.13 26.57 37.14
C PHE A 299 20.20 25.23 36.40
N CYS A 300 21.31 24.95 35.74
CA CYS A 300 21.56 23.73 35.03
C CYS A 300 22.89 23.13 35.51
N ASP A 301 22.86 21.86 35.88
CA ASP A 301 24.05 21.08 36.25
C ASP A 301 24.17 19.89 35.29
N TYR A 302 25.42 19.56 34.93
CA TYR A 302 25.72 18.49 33.99
C TYR A 302 26.62 17.47 34.70
N ASP A 303 26.12 16.23 34.83
CA ASP A 303 26.86 15.08 35.32
C ASP A 303 27.03 14.07 34.19
N ILE A 304 28.18 14.12 33.51
CA ILE A 304 28.43 13.39 32.27
C ILE A 304 29.78 12.68 32.38
N ASP A 305 29.75 11.38 32.12
CA ASP A 305 30.99 10.59 32.05
C ASP A 305 31.83 11.03 30.82
N PRO A 306 33.09 11.47 31.02
CA PRO A 306 33.95 11.94 29.94
C PRO A 306 34.17 10.93 28.80
N ASP A 307 34.06 9.65 29.08
CA ASP A 307 34.28 8.59 28.09
C ASP A 307 33.09 8.43 27.11
N LEU A 308 31.94 9.07 27.37
CA LEU A 308 30.75 8.97 26.54
C LEU A 308 30.67 10.01 25.40
N GLY A 309 31.53 11.00 25.37
CA GLY A 309 31.47 12.12 24.40
C GLY A 309 31.45 11.69 22.93
N ALA A 310 32.15 10.59 22.59
CA ALA A 310 32.24 10.07 21.23
C ALA A 310 31.05 9.14 20.83
N VAL A 311 30.13 8.83 21.76
CA VAL A 311 28.97 7.98 21.47
C VAL A 311 28.04 8.68 20.49
N GLN A 312 27.57 7.96 19.46
CA GLN A 312 26.70 8.54 18.42
C GLN A 312 25.22 8.25 18.75
N GLY A 313 24.40 9.29 18.62
CA GLY A 313 22.95 9.25 18.77
C GLY A 313 22.21 10.05 17.70
N PRO A 314 20.88 9.92 17.61
CA PRO A 314 20.07 10.77 16.74
C PRO A 314 20.18 12.24 17.17
N LYS A 315 20.29 13.15 16.18
CA LYS A 315 20.31 14.60 16.43
C LYS A 315 19.03 15.06 17.16
N PHE A 316 19.15 15.98 18.09
CA PHE A 316 18.08 16.54 18.93
C PHE A 316 17.45 15.54 19.94
N ILE A 317 18.21 14.51 20.34
CA ILE A 317 17.71 13.54 21.33
C ILE A 317 17.65 14.10 22.75
N LEU A 318 18.48 15.11 23.06
CA LEU A 318 18.57 15.77 24.36
C LEU A 318 17.71 17.04 24.50
N GLN A 319 16.96 17.44 23.46
CA GLN A 319 16.12 18.64 23.42
C GLN A 319 14.65 18.38 23.82
#